data_f1ac29aaae94589dd2fd8f3b45ca3aa4
#
_entry.id   f1ac29aaae94589dd2fd8f3b45ca3aa4
#
_cell.length_a   1.000
_cell.length_b   1.000
_cell.length_c   1.000
_cell.angle_alpha   90.00
_cell.angle_beta   90.00
_cell.angle_gamma   90.00
#
_symmetry.space_group_name_H-M   'P 1'
#
loop_
_entity.id
_entity.type
_entity.pdbx_description
1 polymer ?
#
loop_
_entity_poly.entity_id
_entity_poly.type
_entity_poly.pdbx_seq_one_letter_code
_entity_poly.pdbx_strand_id
1 'polypeptide(L)'
;HTMGGVLLRSPCAVGDSAIPPRDMETYQKMGEIGERLTGYPCTPVYDAFPELDDRGRRNTSGGFIEWTYDHLGIFSFATELWDLQSRAGIEKPAKDPMRVVREQTEEDGLKLLKFNDEQLGGRCFVRWSEFEHPQLGTVEIGGWKLKEVRQNAPSEFLLDECERNAAFSVRQAAMTPKLAIQDVEVEKIADDAFVIRALVVNEGYLPSYGSEMAQRAGIAKPVEVQIEGAEPIIGKKKQAIGHLQGRSAARGMMFAFGAGKVENERLLEWLVRGTGE
;
A
#
# COMPACT_ATOMS: atom_id res chain seq x y z
N HIS A 1 5.58 5.52 -10.12
CA HIS A 1 5.38 5.64 -11.56
C HIS A 1 4.75 6.99 -11.89
N THR A 2 4.53 7.30 -13.16
CA THR A 2 3.79 8.45 -13.66
C THR A 2 2.89 7.94 -14.79
N MET A 3 1.81 8.54 -14.98
CA MET A 3 1.17 9.78 -14.57
C MET A 3 -0.32 9.53 -14.31
N GLY A 4 -1.01 10.50 -13.70
CA GLY A 4 -2.46 10.44 -13.65
C GLY A 4 -3.06 10.66 -12.27
N GLY A 5 -2.23 10.77 -11.23
CA GLY A 5 -2.69 11.02 -9.87
C GLY A 5 -3.67 9.97 -9.38
N VAL A 6 -3.23 8.71 -9.29
CA VAL A 6 -4.05 7.57 -8.87
C VAL A 6 -3.22 6.64 -7.99
N LEU A 7 -3.83 6.11 -6.94
CA LEU A 7 -3.28 5.04 -6.14
C LEU A 7 -3.82 3.70 -6.66
N LEU A 8 -2.99 2.97 -7.37
CA LEU A 8 -3.33 1.65 -7.90
C LEU A 8 -3.07 0.56 -6.87
N ARG A 9 -4.01 -0.40 -6.74
CA ARG A 9 -3.90 -1.58 -5.89
C ARG A 9 -4.30 -2.85 -6.62
N SER A 10 -4.00 -4.00 -6.04
CA SER A 10 -4.59 -5.27 -6.47
C SER A 10 -6.13 -5.24 -6.26
N PRO A 11 -6.92 -6.02 -7.05
CA PRO A 11 -6.43 -6.98 -8.04
C PRO A 11 -6.19 -6.34 -9.42
N CYS A 12 -5.42 -7.04 -10.27
CA CYS A 12 -5.10 -6.58 -11.61
C CYS A 12 -5.94 -7.25 -12.70
N ALA A 13 -5.98 -8.57 -12.72
CA ALA A 13 -6.64 -9.35 -13.79
C ALA A 13 -8.10 -9.71 -13.50
N VAL A 14 -8.55 -9.57 -12.27
CA VAL A 14 -9.89 -9.94 -11.77
C VAL A 14 -10.46 -8.82 -10.91
N GLY A 15 -11.78 -8.82 -10.68
CA GLY A 15 -12.42 -7.80 -9.85
C GLY A 15 -12.20 -8.02 -8.34
N ASP A 16 -12.58 -7.02 -7.54
CA ASP A 16 -12.43 -6.97 -6.08
C ASP A 16 -12.99 -8.19 -5.33
N SER A 17 -13.98 -8.89 -5.90
CA SER A 17 -14.56 -10.10 -5.32
C SER A 17 -13.59 -11.28 -5.19
N ALA A 18 -12.45 -11.23 -5.87
CA ALA A 18 -11.41 -12.24 -5.75
C ALA A 18 -10.49 -12.03 -4.53
N ILE A 19 -10.50 -10.85 -3.95
CA ILE A 19 -9.73 -10.53 -2.75
C ILE A 19 -10.45 -11.07 -1.50
N PRO A 20 -9.76 -11.73 -0.57
CA PRO A 20 -10.34 -12.12 0.71
C PRO A 20 -10.99 -10.93 1.44
N PRO A 21 -12.15 -11.10 2.08
CA PRO A 21 -12.90 -9.98 2.65
C PRO A 21 -12.11 -9.12 3.64
N ARG A 22 -11.30 -9.73 4.53
CA ARG A 22 -10.47 -8.98 5.48
C ARG A 22 -9.33 -8.23 4.80
N ASP A 23 -8.76 -8.81 3.76
CA ASP A 23 -7.73 -8.15 2.97
C ASP A 23 -8.34 -6.97 2.21
N MET A 24 -9.57 -7.12 1.70
CA MET A 24 -10.29 -6.02 1.06
C MET A 24 -10.60 -4.89 2.03
N GLU A 25 -11.08 -5.17 3.25
CA GLU A 25 -11.26 -4.16 4.31
C GLU A 25 -9.94 -3.41 4.60
N THR A 26 -8.82 -4.14 4.61
CA THR A 26 -7.49 -3.57 4.80
C THR A 26 -7.09 -2.66 3.64
N TYR A 27 -7.25 -3.11 2.39
CA TYR A 27 -6.98 -2.30 1.20
C TYR A 27 -7.83 -1.02 1.17
N GLN A 28 -9.12 -1.12 1.53
CA GLN A 28 -10.01 0.04 1.61
C GLN A 28 -9.51 1.05 2.65
N LYS A 29 -9.15 0.60 3.86
CA LYS A 29 -8.61 1.47 4.91
C LYS A 29 -7.29 2.12 4.52
N MET A 30 -6.38 1.37 3.91
CA MET A 30 -5.11 1.91 3.40
C MET A 30 -5.36 2.91 2.28
N GLY A 31 -6.27 2.59 1.36
CA GLY A 31 -6.68 3.46 0.26
C GLY A 31 -7.27 4.78 0.77
N GLU A 32 -8.23 4.75 1.71
CA GLU A 32 -8.81 5.94 2.35
C GLU A 32 -7.74 6.86 2.98
N ILE A 33 -6.72 6.26 3.60
CA ILE A 33 -5.59 7.01 4.16
C ILE A 33 -4.77 7.64 3.03
N GLY A 34 -4.50 6.88 1.98
CA GLY A 34 -3.79 7.36 0.80
C GLY A 34 -4.50 8.52 0.12
N GLU A 35 -5.81 8.39 -0.13
CA GLU A 35 -6.63 9.45 -0.72
C GLU A 35 -6.60 10.74 0.09
N ARG A 36 -6.68 10.64 1.43
CA ARG A 36 -6.60 11.83 2.30
C ARG A 36 -5.23 12.49 2.30
N LEU A 37 -4.16 11.72 2.17
CA LEU A 37 -2.80 12.24 2.19
C LEU A 37 -2.37 12.80 0.84
N THR A 38 -2.70 12.11 -0.24
CA THR A 38 -2.24 12.46 -1.60
C THR A 38 -3.25 13.28 -2.39
N GLY A 39 -4.54 13.16 -2.08
CA GLY A 39 -5.63 13.67 -2.90
C GLY A 39 -5.92 12.80 -4.13
N TYR A 40 -5.27 11.65 -4.27
CA TYR A 40 -5.43 10.75 -5.40
C TYR A 40 -6.47 9.68 -5.11
N PRO A 41 -7.41 9.39 -6.01
CA PRO A 41 -8.35 8.29 -5.82
C PRO A 41 -7.63 6.95 -5.80
N CYS A 42 -8.11 6.03 -4.94
CA CYS A 42 -7.60 4.67 -4.86
C CYS A 42 -8.51 3.72 -5.65
N THR A 43 -7.94 2.98 -6.58
CA THR A 43 -8.69 2.07 -7.44
C THR A 43 -7.90 0.79 -7.73
N PRO A 44 -8.56 -0.36 -7.94
CA PRO A 44 -7.85 -1.54 -8.42
C PRO A 44 -7.34 -1.32 -9.85
N VAL A 45 -6.22 -1.93 -10.19
CA VAL A 45 -5.69 -1.93 -11.56
C VAL A 45 -6.75 -2.45 -12.54
N TYR A 46 -7.54 -3.43 -12.12
CA TYR A 46 -8.64 -4.00 -12.92
C TYR A 46 -9.62 -2.94 -13.45
N ASP A 47 -9.95 -1.93 -12.64
CA ASP A 47 -10.88 -0.85 -13.04
C ASP A 47 -10.16 0.32 -13.72
N ALA A 48 -8.90 0.57 -13.33
CA ALA A 48 -8.11 1.66 -13.90
C ALA A 48 -7.70 1.41 -15.36
N PHE A 49 -7.58 0.14 -15.76
CA PHE A 49 -7.16 -0.26 -17.11
C PHE A 49 -8.16 -1.29 -17.67
N PRO A 50 -9.31 -0.83 -18.18
CA PRO A 50 -10.39 -1.70 -18.65
C PRO A 50 -10.11 -2.37 -20.00
N GLU A 51 -8.99 -2.07 -20.64
CA GLU A 51 -8.66 -2.57 -21.97
C GLU A 51 -8.53 -4.10 -21.98
N LEU A 52 -9.01 -4.70 -23.07
CA LEU A 52 -8.92 -6.13 -23.31
C LEU A 52 -7.93 -6.40 -24.46
N ASP A 53 -7.21 -7.53 -24.36
CA ASP A 53 -6.43 -8.05 -25.47
C ASP A 53 -7.32 -8.59 -26.60
N ASP A 54 -6.72 -8.99 -27.73
CA ASP A 54 -7.43 -9.57 -28.88
C ASP A 54 -8.21 -10.85 -28.54
N ARG A 55 -7.98 -11.42 -27.35
CA ARG A 55 -8.67 -12.61 -26.84
C ARG A 55 -9.73 -12.27 -25.79
N GLY A 56 -10.03 -10.99 -25.57
CA GLY A 56 -10.98 -10.52 -24.56
C GLY A 56 -10.51 -10.65 -23.12
N ARG A 57 -9.19 -10.73 -22.87
CA ARG A 57 -8.60 -10.80 -21.53
C ARG A 57 -8.01 -9.45 -21.12
N ARG A 58 -8.00 -9.15 -19.82
CA ARG A 58 -7.31 -7.97 -19.30
C ARG A 58 -5.81 -8.06 -19.57
N ASN A 59 -5.22 -6.95 -20.05
CA ASN A 59 -3.79 -6.87 -20.37
C ASN A 59 -2.89 -6.57 -19.17
N THR A 60 -3.46 -6.37 -18.00
CA THR A 60 -2.77 -5.81 -16.82
C THR A 60 -2.30 -6.85 -15.81
N SER A 61 -2.26 -8.14 -16.18
CA SER A 61 -1.72 -9.19 -15.32
C SER A 61 -0.18 -9.24 -15.33
N GLY A 62 0.41 -9.76 -14.25
CA GLY A 62 1.85 -9.93 -14.09
C GLY A 62 2.58 -8.67 -13.61
N GLY A 63 1.85 -7.67 -13.13
CA GLY A 63 2.43 -6.46 -12.55
C GLY A 63 3.05 -6.69 -11.17
N PHE A 64 3.95 -5.79 -10.75
CA PHE A 64 4.66 -5.88 -9.46
C PHE A 64 3.70 -5.96 -8.26
N ILE A 65 2.65 -5.12 -8.22
CA ILE A 65 1.69 -5.09 -7.10
C ILE A 65 0.83 -6.36 -7.05
N GLU A 66 0.51 -6.97 -8.18
CA GLU A 66 -0.15 -8.28 -8.24
C GLU A 66 0.79 -9.37 -7.72
N TRP A 67 2.02 -9.41 -8.21
CA TRP A 67 3.01 -10.37 -7.74
C TRP A 67 3.26 -10.28 -6.24
N THR A 68 3.43 -9.08 -5.69
CA THR A 68 3.65 -8.91 -4.24
C THR A 68 2.45 -9.33 -3.41
N TYR A 69 1.24 -9.11 -3.88
CA TYR A 69 0.04 -9.53 -3.15
C TYR A 69 -0.23 -11.02 -3.32
N ASP A 70 -0.29 -11.53 -4.55
CA ASP A 70 -0.71 -12.91 -4.83
C ASP A 70 0.33 -13.95 -4.41
N HIS A 71 1.63 -13.62 -4.55
CA HIS A 71 2.71 -14.55 -4.23
C HIS A 71 3.35 -14.33 -2.87
N LEU A 72 3.33 -13.09 -2.33
CA LEU A 72 3.97 -12.77 -1.06
C LEU A 72 2.96 -12.34 0.02
N GLY A 73 1.70 -12.13 -0.33
CA GLY A 73 0.66 -11.68 0.58
C GLY A 73 0.93 -10.29 1.17
N ILE A 74 1.66 -9.45 0.44
CA ILE A 74 2.02 -8.10 0.87
C ILE A 74 1.08 -7.09 0.24
N PHE A 75 0.39 -6.29 1.06
CA PHE A 75 -0.38 -5.15 0.59
C PHE A 75 0.54 -4.13 -0.06
N SER A 76 0.35 -3.90 -1.35
CA SER A 76 1.17 -2.98 -2.13
C SER A 76 0.30 -2.04 -2.95
N PHE A 77 0.87 -0.88 -3.24
CA PHE A 77 0.27 0.15 -4.08
C PHE A 77 1.29 0.63 -5.09
N ALA A 78 0.82 0.95 -6.29
CA ALA A 78 1.59 1.73 -7.25
C ALA A 78 0.93 3.10 -7.35
N THR A 79 1.71 4.16 -7.13
CA THR A 79 1.21 5.51 -7.25
C THR A 79 1.56 6.05 -8.62
N GLU A 80 0.56 6.40 -9.41
CA GLU A 80 0.73 7.17 -10.65
C GLU A 80 0.83 8.65 -10.29
N LEU A 81 2.06 9.12 -10.10
CA LEU A 81 2.36 10.45 -9.62
C LEU A 81 1.91 11.55 -10.59
N TRP A 82 1.59 12.71 -10.04
CA TRP A 82 1.22 13.95 -10.71
C TRP A 82 -0.16 13.94 -11.38
N ASP A 83 -1.05 14.73 -10.80
CA ASP A 83 -2.44 14.87 -11.27
C ASP A 83 -2.66 16.21 -12.00
N LEU A 84 -2.12 16.30 -13.21
CA LEU A 84 -2.31 17.47 -14.07
C LEU A 84 -3.79 17.73 -14.35
N GLN A 85 -4.56 16.68 -14.61
CA GLN A 85 -5.97 16.78 -14.99
C GLN A 85 -6.81 17.44 -13.88
N SER A 86 -6.72 16.94 -12.67
CA SER A 86 -7.48 17.54 -11.55
C SER A 86 -7.02 18.96 -11.24
N ARG A 87 -5.73 19.26 -11.38
CA ARG A 87 -5.21 20.62 -11.19
C ARG A 87 -5.70 21.59 -12.27
N ALA A 88 -5.97 21.11 -13.47
CA ALA A 88 -6.59 21.88 -14.55
C ALA A 88 -8.12 21.94 -14.45
N GLY A 89 -8.74 21.39 -13.40
CA GLY A 89 -10.19 21.39 -13.22
C GLY A 89 -10.92 20.37 -14.09
N ILE A 90 -10.25 19.26 -14.45
CA ILE A 90 -10.87 18.12 -15.13
C ILE A 90 -11.27 17.09 -14.07
N GLU A 91 -12.58 16.81 -13.98
CA GLU A 91 -13.12 15.85 -13.03
C GLU A 91 -12.84 14.40 -13.47
N LYS A 92 -12.36 13.58 -12.55
CA LYS A 92 -12.12 12.16 -12.78
C LYS A 92 -13.37 11.35 -12.46
N PRO A 93 -13.76 10.40 -13.33
CA PRO A 93 -14.84 9.48 -13.00
C PRO A 93 -14.41 8.56 -11.85
N ALA A 94 -15.36 8.26 -10.94
CA ALA A 94 -15.11 7.37 -9.79
C ALA A 94 -14.70 5.94 -10.23
N LYS A 95 -15.29 5.46 -11.33
CA LYS A 95 -14.82 4.27 -12.03
C LYS A 95 -13.93 4.72 -13.17
N ASP A 96 -12.78 4.10 -13.32
CA ASP A 96 -11.80 4.41 -14.34
C ASP A 96 -11.26 5.87 -14.27
N PRO A 97 -10.61 6.26 -13.16
CA PRO A 97 -10.06 7.61 -13.02
C PRO A 97 -8.93 7.92 -14.02
N MET A 98 -8.37 6.89 -14.66
CA MET A 98 -7.35 7.04 -15.70
C MET A 98 -7.95 7.40 -17.08
N ARG A 99 -9.27 7.34 -17.22
CA ARG A 99 -9.95 7.68 -18.48
C ARG A 99 -9.59 9.09 -18.99
N VAL A 100 -9.56 10.07 -18.11
CA VAL A 100 -9.24 11.47 -18.46
C VAL A 100 -7.79 11.67 -18.97
N VAL A 101 -6.93 10.70 -18.74
CA VAL A 101 -5.57 10.68 -19.29
C VAL A 101 -5.54 10.06 -20.68
N ARG A 102 -6.35 9.02 -20.89
CA ARG A 102 -6.41 8.27 -22.16
C ARG A 102 -7.31 8.93 -23.21
N GLU A 103 -8.43 9.47 -22.78
CA GLU A 103 -9.48 10.02 -23.63
C GLU A 103 -9.66 11.52 -23.33
N GLN A 104 -8.79 12.36 -23.86
CA GLN A 104 -8.92 13.81 -23.73
C GLN A 104 -9.91 14.37 -24.75
N THR A 105 -10.86 15.17 -24.25
CA THR A 105 -11.75 15.98 -25.09
C THR A 105 -11.09 17.30 -25.48
N GLU A 106 -11.68 18.00 -26.46
CA GLU A 106 -11.23 19.36 -26.81
C GLU A 106 -11.38 20.33 -25.62
N GLU A 107 -12.48 20.21 -24.85
CA GLU A 107 -12.71 21.00 -23.65
C GLU A 107 -11.61 20.75 -22.59
N ASP A 108 -11.20 19.50 -22.40
CA ASP A 108 -10.08 19.16 -21.49
C ASP A 108 -8.77 19.79 -21.98
N GLY A 109 -8.54 19.78 -23.29
CA GLY A 109 -7.40 20.44 -23.92
C GLY A 109 -7.35 21.93 -23.61
N LEU A 110 -8.49 22.62 -23.68
CA LEU A 110 -8.60 24.04 -23.34
C LEU A 110 -8.35 24.29 -21.85
N LYS A 111 -8.87 23.45 -20.94
CA LYS A 111 -8.60 23.54 -19.50
C LYS A 111 -7.11 23.38 -19.21
N LEU A 112 -6.44 22.44 -19.87
CA LEU A 112 -5.00 22.22 -19.72
C LEU A 112 -4.19 23.42 -20.22
N LEU A 113 -4.54 24.00 -21.36
CA LEU A 113 -3.88 25.22 -21.89
C LEU A 113 -4.09 26.39 -20.93
N LYS A 114 -5.30 26.60 -20.45
CA LYS A 114 -5.60 27.64 -19.45
C LYS A 114 -4.75 27.47 -18.18
N PHE A 115 -4.65 26.24 -17.65
CA PHE A 115 -3.79 25.95 -16.50
C PHE A 115 -2.31 26.28 -16.79
N ASN A 116 -1.82 25.93 -17.99
CA ASN A 116 -0.47 26.27 -18.41
C ASN A 116 -0.25 27.78 -18.43
N ASP A 117 -1.17 28.54 -19.00
CA ASP A 117 -1.04 30.00 -19.13
C ASP A 117 -1.12 30.69 -17.77
N GLU A 118 -2.08 30.34 -16.92
CA GLU A 118 -2.34 30.99 -15.65
C GLU A 118 -1.39 30.56 -14.52
N GLN A 119 -1.02 29.28 -14.47
CA GLN A 119 -0.23 28.73 -13.36
C GLN A 119 1.25 28.51 -13.72
N LEU A 120 1.57 28.37 -14.99
CA LEU A 120 2.92 28.04 -15.47
C LEU A 120 3.49 29.09 -16.42
N GLY A 121 2.80 30.23 -16.61
CA GLY A 121 3.24 31.31 -17.48
C GLY A 121 3.44 30.90 -18.95
N GLY A 122 2.66 29.93 -19.41
CA GLY A 122 2.68 29.45 -20.80
C GLY A 122 3.88 28.57 -21.20
N ARG A 123 4.84 28.34 -20.26
CA ARG A 123 6.16 27.75 -20.60
C ARG A 123 6.15 26.27 -20.95
N CYS A 124 5.07 25.56 -20.63
CA CYS A 124 5.00 24.10 -20.83
C CYS A 124 4.36 23.69 -22.16
N PHE A 125 3.93 24.63 -22.95
CA PHE A 125 3.44 24.39 -24.30
C PHE A 125 4.26 25.21 -25.33
N VAL A 126 4.86 24.52 -26.30
CA VAL A 126 5.60 25.15 -27.42
C VAL A 126 4.63 25.35 -28.55
N ARG A 127 4.55 26.57 -29.06
CA ARG A 127 3.73 26.87 -30.25
C ARG A 127 4.22 26.08 -31.45
N TRP A 128 3.31 25.53 -32.22
CA TRP A 128 3.63 24.85 -33.48
C TRP A 128 4.28 25.80 -34.44
N SER A 129 5.35 25.35 -35.06
CA SER A 129 6.10 26.10 -36.08
C SER A 129 6.67 25.15 -37.12
N GLU A 130 6.83 25.66 -38.33
CA GLU A 130 7.48 24.91 -39.40
C GLU A 130 8.96 24.65 -39.09
N PHE A 131 9.40 23.46 -39.45
CA PHE A 131 10.77 22.99 -39.29
C PHE A 131 11.18 22.14 -40.50
N GLU A 132 12.33 22.46 -41.11
CA GLU A 132 12.89 21.66 -42.20
C GLU A 132 13.62 20.44 -41.64
N HIS A 133 12.93 19.30 -41.71
CA HIS A 133 13.52 18.03 -41.25
C HIS A 133 14.37 17.40 -42.38
N PRO A 134 15.62 16.96 -42.12
CA PRO A 134 16.55 16.51 -43.16
C PRO A 134 16.09 15.28 -43.95
N GLN A 135 15.15 14.48 -43.41
CA GLN A 135 14.62 13.28 -44.06
C GLN A 135 13.15 13.39 -44.48
N LEU A 136 12.36 14.25 -43.79
CA LEU A 136 10.92 14.32 -43.97
C LEU A 136 10.46 15.58 -44.73
N GLY A 137 11.38 16.51 -45.03
CA GLY A 137 11.03 17.81 -45.56
C GLY A 137 10.41 18.74 -44.52
N THR A 138 9.59 19.67 -44.94
CA THR A 138 8.91 20.61 -44.03
C THR A 138 7.90 19.90 -43.16
N VAL A 139 8.03 20.00 -41.83
CA VAL A 139 7.13 19.46 -40.81
C VAL A 139 6.79 20.55 -39.82
N GLU A 140 5.71 20.36 -39.04
CA GLU A 140 5.43 21.22 -37.90
C GLU A 140 5.92 20.55 -36.60
N ILE A 141 6.59 21.32 -35.76
CA ILE A 141 7.03 20.90 -34.43
C ILE A 141 6.44 21.83 -33.37
N GLY A 142 6.05 21.24 -32.20
CA GLY A 142 5.41 21.97 -31.11
C GLY A 142 4.71 21.05 -30.15
N GLY A 143 3.82 21.60 -29.32
CA GLY A 143 3.02 20.86 -28.39
C GLY A 143 3.55 20.85 -26.96
N TRP A 144 3.05 19.95 -26.15
CA TRP A 144 3.37 19.87 -24.74
C TRP A 144 4.80 19.39 -24.47
N LYS A 145 5.47 20.01 -23.52
CA LYS A 145 6.72 19.50 -22.94
C LYS A 145 6.41 18.31 -22.04
N LEU A 146 6.37 17.11 -22.62
CA LEU A 146 5.88 15.90 -21.95
C LEU A 146 6.53 15.64 -20.60
N LYS A 147 7.86 15.80 -20.50
CA LYS A 147 8.61 15.54 -19.27
C LYS A 147 8.32 16.56 -18.16
N GLU A 148 8.10 17.81 -18.52
CA GLU A 148 8.03 18.93 -17.56
C GLU A 148 6.63 19.16 -16.99
N VAL A 149 5.56 18.70 -17.66
CA VAL A 149 4.19 18.97 -17.21
C VAL A 149 3.24 17.77 -17.32
N ARG A 150 3.45 16.91 -18.33
CA ARG A 150 2.56 15.76 -18.52
C ARG A 150 2.95 14.57 -17.63
N GLN A 151 4.23 14.26 -17.56
CA GLN A 151 4.75 13.10 -16.82
C GLN A 151 5.24 13.44 -15.41
N ASN A 152 5.70 14.67 -15.18
CA ASN A 152 6.18 15.08 -13.87
C ASN A 152 5.53 16.39 -13.43
N ALA A 153 5.45 16.60 -12.14
CA ALA A 153 5.06 17.88 -11.58
C ALA A 153 6.07 18.97 -11.98
N PRO A 154 5.61 20.11 -12.48
CA PRO A 154 6.45 21.30 -12.58
C PRO A 154 7.08 21.65 -11.24
N SER A 155 8.21 22.36 -11.26
CA SER A 155 9.02 22.67 -10.06
C SER A 155 8.22 23.30 -8.92
N GLU A 156 7.21 24.11 -9.23
CA GLU A 156 6.35 24.78 -8.27
C GLU A 156 5.47 23.81 -7.46
N PHE A 157 5.16 22.65 -8.02
CA PHE A 157 4.30 21.64 -7.42
C PHE A 157 5.08 20.42 -6.93
N LEU A 158 6.35 20.28 -7.30
CA LEU A 158 7.13 19.06 -7.11
C LEU A 158 7.31 18.72 -5.62
N LEU A 159 7.62 19.69 -4.78
CA LEU A 159 7.84 19.45 -3.36
C LEU A 159 6.56 18.95 -2.67
N ASP A 160 5.44 19.61 -2.91
CA ASP A 160 4.13 19.21 -2.38
C ASP A 160 3.74 17.77 -2.83
N GLU A 161 3.96 17.43 -4.10
CA GLU A 161 3.74 16.08 -4.60
C GLU A 161 4.63 15.04 -3.90
N CYS A 162 5.90 15.35 -3.71
CA CYS A 162 6.84 14.47 -3.02
C CYS A 162 6.45 14.26 -1.56
N GLU A 163 6.13 15.33 -0.83
CA GLU A 163 5.78 15.27 0.59
C GLU A 163 4.53 14.44 0.84
N ARG A 164 3.46 14.66 0.08
CA ARG A 164 2.20 13.93 0.21
C ARG A 164 2.36 12.44 -0.09
N ASN A 165 3.07 12.11 -1.15
CA ASN A 165 3.29 10.71 -1.52
C ASN A 165 4.28 10.00 -0.60
N ALA A 166 5.32 10.70 -0.10
CA ALA A 166 6.21 10.18 0.93
C ALA A 166 5.45 9.90 2.24
N ALA A 167 4.56 10.80 2.65
CA ALA A 167 3.71 10.62 3.83
C ALA A 167 2.85 9.35 3.73
N PHE A 168 2.27 9.07 2.55
CA PHE A 168 1.54 7.82 2.32
C PHE A 168 2.44 6.60 2.43
N SER A 169 3.62 6.61 1.82
CA SER A 169 4.58 5.50 1.88
C SER A 169 5.02 5.20 3.33
N VAL A 170 5.34 6.24 4.10
CA VAL A 170 5.68 6.10 5.54
C VAL A 170 4.50 5.54 6.33
N ARG A 171 3.27 5.98 6.03
CA ARG A 171 2.08 5.48 6.71
C ARG A 171 1.84 4.00 6.40
N GLN A 172 2.05 3.55 5.16
CA GLN A 172 1.98 2.12 4.82
C GLN A 172 3.00 1.30 5.62
N ALA A 173 4.26 1.75 5.67
CA ALA A 173 5.30 1.09 6.46
C ALA A 173 4.94 1.00 7.96
N ALA A 174 4.33 2.04 8.52
CA ALA A 174 3.87 2.05 9.91
C ALA A 174 2.68 1.13 10.21
N MET A 175 2.01 0.59 9.19
CA MET A 175 0.90 -0.37 9.36
C MET A 175 1.36 -1.82 9.49
N THR A 176 2.63 -2.12 9.29
CA THR A 176 3.19 -3.47 9.42
C THR A 176 2.99 -4.05 10.83
N PRO A 177 3.02 -5.40 11.00
CA PRO A 177 3.03 -6.01 12.31
C PRO A 177 4.20 -5.50 13.15
N LYS A 178 3.99 -5.31 14.44
CA LYS A 178 5.03 -4.91 15.40
C LYS A 178 4.97 -5.81 16.61
N LEU A 179 5.81 -6.85 16.61
CA LEU A 179 5.91 -7.76 17.74
C LEU A 179 6.77 -7.16 18.84
N ALA A 180 6.34 -7.34 20.09
CA ALA A 180 7.05 -6.93 21.29
C ALA A 180 6.90 -8.00 22.37
N ILE A 181 7.88 -8.09 23.24
CA ILE A 181 7.79 -8.84 24.50
C ILE A 181 7.56 -7.80 25.60
N GLN A 182 6.51 -8.01 26.40
CA GLN A 182 6.11 -7.15 27.52
C GLN A 182 5.99 -7.99 28.79
N ASP A 183 5.97 -7.34 29.94
CA ASP A 183 5.66 -7.92 31.26
C ASP A 183 6.42 -9.22 31.52
N VAL A 184 7.75 -9.16 31.40
CA VAL A 184 8.61 -10.29 31.75
C VAL A 184 8.75 -10.40 33.25
N GLU A 185 8.26 -11.51 33.79
CA GLU A 185 8.36 -11.85 35.24
C GLU A 185 9.28 -13.04 35.41
N VAL A 186 10.14 -12.98 36.41
CA VAL A 186 11.03 -14.08 36.81
C VAL A 186 10.80 -14.36 38.31
N GLU A 187 10.28 -15.52 38.61
CA GLU A 187 10.01 -15.97 39.97
C GLU A 187 10.97 -17.11 40.38
N LYS A 188 11.78 -16.90 41.40
CA LYS A 188 12.65 -17.95 41.93
C LYS A 188 11.82 -18.91 42.77
N ILE A 189 11.79 -20.19 42.43
CA ILE A 189 11.06 -21.24 43.17
C ILE A 189 11.99 -22.22 43.90
N ALA A 190 13.26 -22.32 43.48
CA ALA A 190 14.32 -23.09 44.18
C ALA A 190 15.69 -22.47 43.86
N ASP A 191 16.77 -23.00 44.44
CA ASP A 191 18.10 -22.41 44.27
C ASP A 191 18.58 -22.31 42.80
N ASP A 192 18.21 -23.28 42.00
CA ASP A 192 18.55 -23.37 40.57
C ASP A 192 17.32 -23.40 39.65
N ALA A 193 16.12 -23.12 40.18
CA ALA A 193 14.87 -23.22 39.40
C ALA A 193 14.07 -21.92 39.45
N PHE A 194 13.59 -21.48 38.26
CA PHE A 194 12.86 -20.24 38.06
C PHE A 194 11.64 -20.48 37.17
N VAL A 195 10.56 -19.80 37.47
CA VAL A 195 9.44 -19.62 36.54
C VAL A 195 9.62 -18.30 35.82
N ILE A 196 9.59 -18.34 34.49
CA ILE A 196 9.66 -17.16 33.63
C ILE A 196 8.31 -17.03 32.91
N ARG A 197 7.70 -15.86 33.05
CA ARG A 197 6.49 -15.47 32.29
C ARG A 197 6.82 -14.31 31.38
N ALA A 198 6.30 -14.36 30.16
CA ALA A 198 6.47 -13.27 29.20
C ALA A 198 5.21 -13.10 28.36
N LEU A 199 4.77 -11.86 28.21
CA LEU A 199 3.65 -11.51 27.35
C LEU A 199 4.18 -11.09 25.97
N VAL A 200 3.84 -11.85 24.92
CA VAL A 200 4.16 -11.50 23.54
C VAL A 200 2.95 -10.81 22.92
N VAL A 201 3.14 -9.62 22.39
CA VAL A 201 2.07 -8.79 21.83
C VAL A 201 2.38 -8.36 20.39
N ASN A 202 1.33 -8.17 19.60
CA ASN A 202 1.42 -7.46 18.33
C ASN A 202 0.81 -6.05 18.52
N GLU A 203 1.66 -5.06 18.63
CA GLU A 203 1.28 -3.63 18.72
C GLU A 203 0.98 -3.01 17.35
N GLY A 204 1.26 -3.74 16.26
CA GLY A 204 1.07 -3.27 14.90
C GLY A 204 -0.38 -3.19 14.47
N TYR A 205 -0.60 -2.60 13.30
CA TYR A 205 -1.94 -2.53 12.71
C TYR A 205 -2.32 -3.86 12.03
N LEU A 206 -1.44 -4.40 11.19
CA LEU A 206 -1.65 -5.68 10.53
C LEU A 206 -1.42 -6.87 11.48
N PRO A 207 -2.09 -8.02 11.25
CA PRO A 207 -1.80 -9.26 11.96
C PRO A 207 -0.38 -9.76 11.63
N SER A 208 0.19 -10.60 12.49
CA SER A 208 1.55 -11.14 12.30
C SER A 208 1.70 -11.97 11.02
N TYR A 209 0.61 -12.45 10.44
CA TYR A 209 0.62 -13.15 9.15
C TYR A 209 0.54 -12.19 7.93
N GLY A 210 0.42 -10.89 8.16
CA GLY A 210 0.30 -9.86 7.11
C GLY A 210 -1.09 -9.81 6.49
N SER A 211 -1.42 -10.75 5.61
CA SER A 211 -2.69 -10.84 4.90
C SER A 211 -3.27 -12.26 4.90
N GLU A 212 -4.58 -12.41 4.63
CA GLU A 212 -5.18 -13.73 4.39
C GLU A 212 -4.58 -14.40 3.14
N MET A 213 -4.16 -13.61 2.16
CA MET A 213 -3.46 -14.14 0.98
C MET A 213 -2.12 -14.78 1.38
N ALA A 214 -1.33 -14.19 2.29
CA ALA A 214 -0.09 -14.79 2.79
C ALA A 214 -0.34 -16.14 3.46
N GLN A 215 -1.44 -16.29 4.19
CA GLN A 215 -1.83 -17.57 4.78
C GLN A 215 -2.24 -18.60 3.71
N ARG A 216 -3.06 -18.19 2.73
CA ARG A 216 -3.50 -19.06 1.61
C ARG A 216 -2.33 -19.55 0.77
N ALA A 217 -1.35 -18.68 0.53
CA ALA A 217 -0.13 -19.01 -0.22
C ALA A 217 0.88 -19.83 0.61
N GLY A 218 0.63 -20.07 1.91
CA GLY A 218 1.52 -20.82 2.78
C GLY A 218 2.83 -20.11 3.12
N ILE A 219 2.89 -18.78 2.95
CA ILE A 219 4.09 -17.96 3.16
C ILE A 219 4.16 -17.43 4.58
N ALA A 220 2.99 -17.19 5.19
CA ALA A 220 2.89 -16.69 6.56
C ALA A 220 3.48 -17.69 7.55
N LYS A 221 4.59 -17.33 8.19
CA LYS A 221 5.22 -18.15 9.24
C LYS A 221 4.64 -17.78 10.60
N PRO A 222 4.41 -18.77 11.49
CA PRO A 222 3.98 -18.49 12.85
C PRO A 222 5.05 -17.69 13.60
N VAL A 223 4.60 -16.92 14.58
CA VAL A 223 5.51 -16.26 15.52
C VAL A 223 6.22 -17.33 16.35
N GLU A 224 7.54 -17.26 16.42
CA GLU A 224 8.37 -18.14 17.21
C GLU A 224 9.00 -17.36 18.37
N VAL A 225 9.02 -17.95 19.55
CA VAL A 225 9.66 -17.39 20.72
C VAL A 225 10.71 -18.37 21.23
N GLN A 226 11.88 -17.83 21.57
CA GLN A 226 13.00 -18.60 22.06
C GLN A 226 13.49 -18.02 23.38
N ILE A 227 13.80 -18.91 24.34
CA ILE A 227 14.49 -18.55 25.58
C ILE A 227 15.98 -18.88 25.45
N GLU A 228 16.83 -17.98 25.89
CA GLU A 228 18.29 -18.13 25.89
C GLU A 228 18.82 -17.96 27.30
N GLY A 229 19.99 -18.52 27.59
CA GLY A 229 20.66 -18.42 28.89
C GLY A 229 20.09 -19.35 29.97
N ALA A 230 19.05 -20.13 29.68
CA ALA A 230 18.46 -21.08 30.63
C ALA A 230 18.03 -22.37 29.96
N GLU A 231 18.03 -23.48 30.69
CA GLU A 231 17.54 -24.78 30.22
C GLU A 231 16.10 -25.03 30.70
N PRO A 232 15.12 -25.17 29.80
CA PRO A 232 13.75 -25.47 30.16
C PRO A 232 13.62 -26.87 30.82
N ILE A 233 13.01 -26.92 32.00
CA ILE A 233 12.53 -28.13 32.67
C ILE A 233 11.12 -28.45 32.14
N ILE A 234 10.29 -27.40 32.04
CA ILE A 234 8.96 -27.44 31.42
C ILE A 234 8.88 -26.36 30.36
N GLY A 235 8.29 -26.68 29.21
CA GLY A 235 8.25 -25.83 28.03
C GLY A 235 9.35 -26.23 27.04
N LYS A 236 9.35 -25.54 25.89
CA LYS A 236 10.36 -25.76 24.84
C LYS A 236 11.28 -24.56 24.77
N LYS A 237 12.58 -24.80 24.54
CA LYS A 237 13.55 -23.72 24.32
C LYS A 237 13.14 -22.78 23.18
N LYS A 238 12.58 -23.34 22.12
CA LYS A 238 11.98 -22.64 20.98
C LYS A 238 10.57 -23.17 20.74
N GLN A 239 9.58 -22.28 20.68
CA GLN A 239 8.19 -22.68 20.44
C GLN A 239 7.48 -21.72 19.50
N ALA A 240 6.69 -22.27 18.59
CA ALA A 240 5.78 -21.54 17.75
C ALA A 240 4.49 -21.23 18.52
N ILE A 241 4.07 -19.98 18.56
CA ILE A 241 2.88 -19.52 19.29
C ILE A 241 1.69 -19.20 18.36
N GLY A 242 1.82 -19.54 17.08
CA GLY A 242 0.81 -19.21 16.07
C GLY A 242 0.91 -17.77 15.59
N HIS A 243 -0.22 -17.23 15.18
CA HIS A 243 -0.32 -15.86 14.69
C HIS A 243 -1.03 -14.98 15.70
N LEU A 244 -0.58 -13.72 15.82
CA LEU A 244 -1.21 -12.70 16.63
C LEU A 244 -1.96 -11.73 15.72
N GLN A 245 -3.19 -11.38 16.08
CA GLN A 245 -3.96 -10.36 15.38
C GLN A 245 -3.31 -8.99 15.57
N GLY A 246 -3.64 -8.06 14.66
CA GLY A 246 -3.25 -6.66 14.80
C GLY A 246 -4.46 -5.79 15.17
N ARG A 247 -4.22 -4.48 15.31
CA ARG A 247 -5.30 -3.50 15.57
C ARG A 247 -6.36 -3.44 14.47
N SER A 248 -6.05 -3.90 13.26
CA SER A 248 -7.01 -4.04 12.16
C SER A 248 -8.15 -5.01 12.47
N ALA A 249 -7.96 -5.95 13.40
CA ALA A 249 -9.00 -6.88 13.82
C ALA A 249 -9.98 -6.29 14.85
N ALA A 250 -9.68 -5.14 15.45
CA ALA A 250 -10.55 -4.44 16.38
C ALA A 250 -11.75 -3.86 15.62
N ARG A 251 -12.90 -4.50 15.71
CA ARG A 251 -14.17 -3.96 15.20
C ARG A 251 -14.65 -2.84 16.13
N GLY A 252 -15.12 -1.74 15.51
CA GLY A 252 -15.65 -0.62 16.29
C GLY A 252 -16.73 -1.05 17.29
N MET A 253 -16.72 -0.44 18.47
CA MET A 253 -17.51 -0.81 19.66
C MET A 253 -19.05 -0.76 19.46
N MET A 254 -19.52 -0.29 18.32
CA MET A 254 -20.95 -0.05 18.05
C MET A 254 -21.80 -1.31 17.84
N PHE A 255 -21.16 -2.49 17.70
CA PHE A 255 -21.84 -3.77 17.53
C PHE A 255 -21.31 -4.87 18.49
N ALA A 256 -20.84 -4.47 19.66
CA ALA A 256 -20.13 -5.35 20.61
C ALA A 256 -21.00 -6.35 21.40
N PHE A 257 -22.15 -6.74 20.90
CA PHE A 257 -22.79 -7.96 21.41
C PHE A 257 -22.09 -9.16 20.76
N GLY A 258 -21.00 -9.65 21.42
CA GLY A 258 -20.27 -10.82 21.01
C GLY A 258 -18.89 -10.60 20.36
N ALA A 259 -18.29 -9.41 20.47
CA ALA A 259 -16.88 -9.21 20.10
C ALA A 259 -16.00 -10.00 21.10
N GLY A 260 -15.50 -11.16 20.69
CA GLY A 260 -14.46 -11.88 21.42
C GLY A 260 -13.22 -11.00 21.57
N LYS A 261 -12.42 -11.26 22.62
CA LYS A 261 -11.12 -10.60 22.81
C LYS A 261 -10.29 -10.75 21.53
N VAL A 262 -9.72 -9.64 21.04
CA VAL A 262 -8.78 -9.69 19.90
C VAL A 262 -7.54 -10.44 20.38
N GLU A 263 -7.21 -11.55 19.73
CA GLU A 263 -6.05 -12.37 20.07
C GLU A 263 -4.75 -11.74 19.56
N ASN A 264 -4.41 -10.55 20.02
CA ASN A 264 -3.18 -9.85 19.68
C ASN A 264 -2.03 -10.07 20.66
N GLU A 265 -2.25 -10.90 21.66
CA GLU A 265 -1.27 -11.21 22.72
C GLU A 265 -1.26 -12.70 23.06
N ARG A 266 -0.13 -13.19 23.57
CA ARG A 266 0.06 -14.55 24.07
C ARG A 266 0.95 -14.52 25.29
N LEU A 267 0.44 -15.02 26.42
CA LEU A 267 1.22 -15.28 27.62
C LEU A 267 1.97 -16.60 27.46
N LEU A 268 3.26 -16.59 27.77
CA LEU A 268 4.14 -17.76 27.78
C LEU A 268 4.69 -17.96 29.18
N GLU A 269 4.87 -19.23 29.54
CA GLU A 269 5.45 -19.61 30.82
C GLU A 269 6.47 -20.74 30.60
N TRP A 270 7.59 -20.63 31.26
CA TRP A 270 8.63 -21.67 31.33
C TRP A 270 9.02 -21.92 32.77
N LEU A 271 9.24 -23.18 33.11
CA LEU A 271 10.03 -23.57 34.26
C LEU A 271 11.45 -23.87 33.75
N VAL A 272 12.44 -23.16 34.24
CA VAL A 272 13.82 -23.28 33.76
C VAL A 272 14.78 -23.56 34.89
N ARG A 273 15.90 -24.21 34.57
CA ARG A 273 17.08 -24.30 35.41
C ARG A 273 18.08 -23.24 34.99
N GLY A 274 18.68 -22.51 35.97
CA GLY A 274 19.68 -21.46 35.69
C GLY A 274 20.33 -20.99 36.98
N THR A 275 21.33 -20.14 36.85
CA THR A 275 22.09 -19.60 37.97
C THR A 275 21.50 -18.31 38.58
N GLY A 276 20.48 -17.74 37.94
CA GLY A 276 19.84 -16.49 38.40
C GLY A 276 20.65 -15.24 38.16
N GLU A 277 21.69 -15.29 37.28
CA GLU A 277 22.48 -14.14 36.78
C GLU A 277 21.95 -13.63 35.44
#